data_2fb4b84cc327e07e54669b921aaf1234
#
_entry.id   2fb4b84cc327e07e54669b921aaf1234
#
_cell.length_a   1.000
_cell.length_b   1.000
_cell.length_c   1.000
_cell.angle_alpha   90.00
_cell.angle_beta   90.00
_cell.angle_gamma   90.00
#
_symmetry.space_group_name_H-M   'P 1'
#
loop_
_entity.id
_entity.type
_entity.pdbx_description
1 polymer ?
#
loop_
_entity_poly.entity_id
_entity_poly.type
_entity_poly.pdbx_seq_one_letter_code
_entity_poly.pdbx_strand_id
1 'polypeptide(L)'
;MKNFLQILLLSIGLVGCSSIDYAELTKISPVSPANMQIDRILALNLSHTDSLIEANKLMDPVLVSNVVRELEARKLKAENIAIAEVKVANFAKMVNVSEGGFKFSGPKISYIKTRNMIGKPENLDYFLLGLKDSNNGSILHKLNFSITYTSDKKRNYSSASYCDNWDGCDSENLMDITLVSLTASSCSSDDCDYTETMQLNLSDDFLRVNMKDGLSISFNSKKANNKITLTPFHLQGYLSIAN
;
A
#
# COMPACT_ATOMS: atom_id res chain seq x y z
N MET A 1 -27.02 7.77 57.37
CA MET A 1 -25.54 7.90 57.39
C MET A 1 -24.79 6.85 56.54
N LYS A 2 -25.45 5.81 56.01
CA LYS A 2 -24.76 4.80 55.13
C LYS A 2 -24.58 5.23 53.66
N ASN A 3 -25.40 6.13 53.17
CA ASN A 3 -25.37 6.54 51.76
C ASN A 3 -24.35 7.64 51.45
N PHE A 4 -23.82 8.34 52.47
CA PHE A 4 -22.85 9.42 52.26
C PHE A 4 -21.43 8.90 52.07
N LEU A 5 -21.14 7.69 52.58
CA LEU A 5 -19.81 7.08 52.48
C LEU A 5 -19.56 6.42 51.11
N GLN A 6 -20.64 5.99 50.44
CA GLN A 6 -20.50 5.37 49.10
C GLN A 6 -20.26 6.41 47.99
N ILE A 7 -20.76 7.62 48.14
CA ILE A 7 -20.54 8.69 47.18
C ILE A 7 -19.11 9.24 47.23
N LEU A 8 -18.50 9.20 48.41
CA LEU A 8 -17.09 9.67 48.60
C LEU A 8 -16.05 8.68 48.04
N LEU A 9 -16.37 7.38 48.03
CA LEU A 9 -15.45 6.36 47.44
C LEU A 9 -15.50 6.32 45.92
N LEU A 10 -16.60 6.72 45.28
CA LEU A 10 -16.70 6.78 43.83
C LEU A 10 -16.01 8.03 43.26
N SER A 11 -15.91 9.12 44.03
CA SER A 11 -15.23 10.33 43.56
C SER A 11 -13.69 10.24 43.62
N ILE A 12 -13.15 9.37 44.43
CA ILE A 12 -11.71 9.16 44.55
C ILE A 12 -11.20 8.23 43.42
N GLY A 13 -12.05 7.33 42.89
CA GLY A 13 -11.71 6.42 41.80
C GLY A 13 -11.63 7.09 40.41
N LEU A 14 -12.18 8.29 40.23
CA LEU A 14 -12.19 9.00 38.95
C LEU A 14 -11.05 10.04 38.78
N VAL A 15 -10.32 10.36 39.84
CA VAL A 15 -9.17 11.27 39.77
C VAL A 15 -7.87 10.54 39.46
N GLY A 16 -7.87 9.20 39.44
CA GLY A 16 -6.68 8.38 39.16
C GLY A 16 -6.39 8.05 37.70
N CYS A 17 -7.27 8.44 36.76
CA CYS A 17 -6.97 8.41 35.32
C CYS A 17 -6.62 9.82 34.82
N SER A 18 -5.61 10.45 35.44
CA SER A 18 -4.85 11.45 34.72
C SER A 18 -4.19 10.71 33.54
N SER A 19 -4.55 11.09 32.35
CA SER A 19 -3.89 10.67 31.13
C SER A 19 -2.39 10.84 31.33
N ILE A 20 -1.69 9.74 31.56
CA ILE A 20 -0.22 9.73 31.49
C ILE A 20 0.05 10.13 30.07
N ASP A 21 0.62 11.32 29.88
CA ASP A 21 1.01 11.79 28.58
C ASP A 21 2.20 10.94 28.12
N TYR A 22 1.90 9.91 27.33
CA TYR A 22 2.90 9.01 26.74
C TYR A 22 3.95 9.76 25.92
N ALA A 23 3.64 10.97 25.45
CA ALA A 23 4.60 11.83 24.76
C ALA A 23 5.66 12.40 25.73
N GLU A 24 5.34 12.58 27.01
CA GLU A 24 6.30 13.01 28.03
C GLU A 24 7.17 11.84 28.52
N LEU A 25 6.61 10.63 28.62
CA LEU A 25 7.35 9.42 28.98
C LEU A 25 8.35 9.01 27.89
N THR A 26 8.05 9.26 26.62
CA THR A 26 8.99 9.01 25.51
C THR A 26 10.15 10.01 25.48
N LYS A 27 10.01 11.20 26.08
CA LYS A 27 11.09 12.18 26.22
C LYS A 27 12.08 11.87 27.33
N ILE A 28 11.72 11.00 28.29
CA ILE A 28 12.53 10.67 29.47
C ILE A 28 12.95 9.18 29.49
N SER A 29 12.65 8.43 28.43
CA SER A 29 13.21 7.07 28.32
C SER A 29 14.74 7.20 28.23
N PRO A 30 15.49 6.71 29.24
CA PRO A 30 16.95 6.72 29.15
C PRO A 30 17.33 5.97 27.89
N VAL A 31 18.19 6.58 27.06
CA VAL A 31 18.73 5.93 25.87
C VAL A 31 19.26 4.57 26.31
N SER A 32 18.73 3.48 25.77
CA SER A 32 19.14 2.15 26.23
C SER A 32 20.66 2.00 26.06
N PRO A 33 21.35 1.27 26.93
CA PRO A 33 22.79 1.03 26.79
C PRO A 33 23.15 0.50 25.39
N ALA A 34 22.26 -0.31 24.79
CA ALA A 34 22.42 -0.80 23.42
C ALA A 34 22.41 0.35 22.41
N ASN A 35 21.45 1.26 22.48
CA ASN A 35 21.38 2.40 21.55
C ASN A 35 22.62 3.31 21.64
N MET A 36 23.13 3.57 22.84
CA MET A 36 24.36 4.32 23.02
C MET A 36 25.56 3.66 22.31
N GLN A 37 25.70 2.35 22.41
CA GLN A 37 26.78 1.62 21.73
C GLN A 37 26.58 1.58 20.21
N ILE A 38 25.35 1.44 19.75
CA ILE A 38 25.02 1.50 18.31
C ILE A 38 25.41 2.85 17.75
N ASP A 39 24.99 3.95 18.38
CA ASP A 39 25.31 5.30 17.91
C ASP A 39 26.82 5.55 17.92
N ARG A 40 27.55 5.04 18.93
CA ARG A 40 29.01 5.07 18.97
C ARG A 40 29.63 4.33 17.79
N ILE A 41 29.17 3.11 17.52
CA ILE A 41 29.71 2.27 16.41
C ILE A 41 29.39 2.91 15.05
N LEU A 42 28.18 3.43 14.86
CA LEU A 42 27.78 4.10 13.63
C LEU A 42 28.58 5.38 13.37
N ALA A 43 28.94 6.13 14.44
CA ALA A 43 29.79 7.32 14.35
C ALA A 43 31.21 7.01 13.84
N LEU A 44 31.67 5.76 13.93
CA LEU A 44 32.96 5.34 13.37
C LEU A 44 32.97 5.21 11.85
N ASN A 45 31.80 5.25 11.21
CA ASN A 45 31.62 5.17 9.75
C ASN A 45 32.28 3.93 9.12
N LEU A 46 32.20 2.80 9.82
CA LEU A 46 32.79 1.50 9.43
C LEU A 46 31.90 0.77 8.42
N SER A 47 32.48 -0.23 7.73
CA SER A 47 31.67 -1.22 7.01
C SER A 47 30.76 -1.97 7.99
N HIS A 48 29.68 -2.58 7.47
CA HIS A 48 28.78 -3.38 8.32
C HIS A 48 29.53 -4.50 9.05
N THR A 49 30.41 -5.20 8.35
CA THR A 49 31.23 -6.29 8.92
C THR A 49 32.13 -5.75 10.06
N ASP A 50 32.80 -4.62 9.85
CA ASP A 50 33.65 -4.03 10.87
C ASP A 50 32.82 -3.50 12.07
N SER A 51 31.60 -3.02 11.81
CA SER A 51 30.67 -2.62 12.87
C SER A 51 30.25 -3.81 13.75
N LEU A 52 30.04 -4.99 13.16
CA LEU A 52 29.78 -6.22 13.93
C LEU A 52 31.03 -6.68 14.72
N ILE A 53 32.23 -6.53 14.16
CA ILE A 53 33.48 -6.80 14.89
C ILE A 53 33.59 -5.86 16.10
N GLU A 54 33.29 -4.57 15.91
CA GLU A 54 33.29 -3.57 17.01
C GLU A 54 32.26 -3.89 18.10
N ALA A 55 31.06 -4.32 17.69
CA ALA A 55 30.01 -4.76 18.62
C ALA A 55 30.45 -5.97 19.48
N ASN A 56 31.17 -6.91 18.87
CA ASN A 56 31.69 -8.09 19.56
C ASN A 56 32.84 -7.82 20.54
N LYS A 57 33.41 -6.62 20.57
CA LYS A 57 34.39 -6.20 21.59
C LYS A 57 33.76 -5.77 22.92
N LEU A 58 32.42 -5.62 22.97
CA LEU A 58 31.72 -5.30 24.21
C LEU A 58 31.81 -6.51 25.17
N MET A 59 32.01 -6.20 26.49
CA MET A 59 32.22 -7.27 27.49
C MET A 59 30.95 -7.98 27.93
N ASP A 60 29.80 -7.31 27.83
CA ASP A 60 28.50 -7.87 28.25
C ASP A 60 27.86 -8.65 27.10
N PRO A 61 27.68 -9.99 27.21
CA PRO A 61 27.10 -10.82 26.14
C PRO A 61 25.67 -10.43 25.77
N VAL A 62 24.87 -9.94 26.73
CA VAL A 62 23.49 -9.50 26.47
C VAL A 62 23.50 -8.20 25.68
N LEU A 63 24.39 -7.27 26.03
CA LEU A 63 24.58 -6.03 25.31
C LEU A 63 25.08 -6.30 23.89
N VAL A 64 26.07 -7.18 23.70
CA VAL A 64 26.55 -7.62 22.37
C VAL A 64 25.39 -8.12 21.54
N SER A 65 24.60 -9.06 22.06
CA SER A 65 23.47 -9.64 21.32
C SER A 65 22.45 -8.58 20.88
N ASN A 66 22.12 -7.64 21.74
CA ASN A 66 21.17 -6.56 21.44
C ASN A 66 21.73 -5.59 20.38
N VAL A 67 23.02 -5.21 20.49
CA VAL A 67 23.68 -4.32 19.54
C VAL A 67 23.79 -4.97 18.16
N VAL A 68 24.23 -6.22 18.09
CA VAL A 68 24.34 -6.98 16.83
C VAL A 68 22.99 -7.10 16.15
N ARG A 69 21.95 -7.53 16.89
CA ARG A 69 20.59 -7.64 16.36
C ARG A 69 20.07 -6.34 15.78
N GLU A 70 20.32 -5.21 16.45
CA GLU A 70 19.87 -3.91 15.95
C GLU A 70 20.68 -3.43 14.72
N LEU A 71 22.00 -3.68 14.67
CA LEU A 71 22.82 -3.37 13.50
C LEU A 71 22.37 -4.17 12.27
N GLU A 72 22.06 -5.47 12.44
CA GLU A 72 21.50 -6.31 11.38
C GLU A 72 20.11 -5.81 10.94
N ALA A 73 19.24 -5.45 11.88
CA ALA A 73 17.92 -4.90 11.55
C ALA A 73 18.02 -3.58 10.77
N ARG A 74 18.93 -2.68 11.14
CA ARG A 74 19.17 -1.43 10.41
C ARG A 74 19.73 -1.67 9.01
N LYS A 75 20.64 -2.63 8.85
CA LYS A 75 21.15 -3.03 7.53
C LYS A 75 20.02 -3.54 6.65
N LEU A 76 19.25 -4.51 7.13
CA LEU A 76 18.12 -5.07 6.39
C LEU A 76 17.09 -3.99 6.00
N LYS A 77 16.82 -3.05 6.90
CA LYS A 77 15.93 -1.91 6.61
C LYS A 77 16.49 -1.03 5.50
N ALA A 78 17.78 -0.71 5.54
CA ALA A 78 18.45 0.09 4.51
C ALA A 78 18.44 -0.60 3.14
N GLU A 79 18.71 -1.92 3.10
CA GLU A 79 18.63 -2.73 1.88
C GLU A 79 17.21 -2.75 1.30
N ASN A 80 16.18 -2.93 2.15
CA ASN A 80 14.79 -2.90 1.72
C ASN A 80 14.38 -1.54 1.15
N ILE A 81 14.84 -0.43 1.75
CA ILE A 81 14.61 0.92 1.23
C ILE A 81 15.27 1.07 -0.14
N ALA A 82 16.54 0.68 -0.29
CA ALA A 82 17.26 0.76 -1.56
C ALA A 82 16.57 -0.07 -2.67
N ILE A 83 16.11 -1.28 -2.34
CA ILE A 83 15.34 -2.13 -3.28
C ILE A 83 14.02 -1.43 -3.66
N ALA A 84 13.32 -0.82 -2.71
CA ALA A 84 12.08 -0.10 -2.98
C ALA A 84 12.32 1.11 -3.90
N GLU A 85 13.34 1.90 -3.66
CA GLU A 85 13.73 3.04 -4.50
C GLU A 85 14.06 2.61 -5.95
N VAL A 86 14.80 1.50 -6.11
CA VAL A 86 15.07 0.93 -7.44
C VAL A 86 13.78 0.52 -8.14
N LYS A 87 12.83 -0.12 -7.45
CA LYS A 87 11.53 -0.49 -8.02
C LYS A 87 10.73 0.74 -8.46
N VAL A 88 10.69 1.79 -7.63
CA VAL A 88 10.05 3.08 -7.95
C VAL A 88 10.67 3.70 -9.21
N ALA A 89 12.00 3.81 -9.24
CA ALA A 89 12.70 4.39 -10.39
C ALA A 89 12.50 3.57 -11.68
N ASN A 90 12.50 2.26 -11.59
CA ASN A 90 12.25 1.40 -12.75
C ASN A 90 10.80 1.53 -13.24
N PHE A 91 9.82 1.61 -12.34
CA PHE A 91 8.44 1.81 -12.73
C PHE A 91 8.24 3.20 -13.38
N ALA A 92 8.84 4.25 -12.83
CA ALA A 92 8.80 5.60 -13.40
C ALA A 92 9.33 5.65 -14.84
N LYS A 93 10.41 4.94 -15.15
CA LYS A 93 10.95 4.83 -16.52
C LYS A 93 10.01 4.15 -17.51
N MET A 94 9.08 3.33 -17.04
CA MET A 94 8.10 2.66 -17.89
C MET A 94 6.82 3.49 -18.10
N VAL A 95 6.69 4.63 -17.44
CA VAL A 95 5.56 5.56 -17.66
C VAL A 95 5.76 6.25 -19.00
N ASN A 96 4.80 6.07 -19.91
CA ASN A 96 4.79 6.75 -21.20
C ASN A 96 4.21 8.14 -21.06
N VAL A 97 4.90 9.15 -21.55
CA VAL A 97 4.45 10.54 -21.58
C VAL A 97 4.25 10.95 -23.04
N SER A 98 3.08 11.51 -23.36
CA SER A 98 2.79 12.03 -24.71
C SER A 98 3.57 13.31 -24.99
N GLU A 99 3.71 13.64 -26.28
CA GLU A 99 4.20 14.96 -26.70
C GLU A 99 3.39 16.08 -26.03
N GLY A 100 4.08 17.06 -25.45
CA GLY A 100 3.47 18.16 -24.69
C GLY A 100 3.20 17.87 -23.21
N GLY A 101 3.37 16.63 -22.73
CA GLY A 101 3.28 16.30 -21.29
C GLY A 101 1.87 16.30 -20.70
N PHE A 102 0.81 16.45 -21.53
CA PHE A 102 -0.57 16.52 -21.05
C PHE A 102 -1.21 15.15 -20.77
N LYS A 103 -0.60 14.08 -21.25
CA LYS A 103 -1.09 12.73 -21.06
C LYS A 103 0.07 11.83 -20.70
N PHE A 104 -0.08 11.04 -19.65
CA PHE A 104 0.91 10.05 -19.24
C PHE A 104 0.21 8.76 -18.78
N SER A 105 0.82 7.63 -19.09
CA SER A 105 0.24 6.32 -18.73
C SER A 105 1.29 5.42 -18.10
N GLY A 106 0.94 4.82 -16.98
CA GLY A 106 1.72 3.73 -16.38
C GLY A 106 1.75 2.51 -17.30
N PRO A 107 2.71 1.61 -17.09
CA PRO A 107 2.74 0.35 -17.79
C PRO A 107 1.50 -0.49 -17.48
N LYS A 108 1.09 -1.29 -18.45
CA LYS A 108 0.04 -2.28 -18.26
C LYS A 108 0.54 -3.40 -17.34
N ILE A 109 -0.19 -3.66 -16.28
CA ILE A 109 0.06 -4.74 -15.34
C ILE A 109 -0.94 -5.85 -15.66
N SER A 110 -0.41 -7.05 -15.90
CA SER A 110 -1.22 -8.20 -16.30
C SER A 110 -0.97 -9.36 -15.34
N TYR A 111 -2.02 -10.06 -14.95
CA TYR A 111 -1.90 -11.30 -14.21
C TYR A 111 -3.05 -12.27 -14.51
N ILE A 112 -2.80 -13.56 -14.28
CA ILE A 112 -3.76 -14.62 -14.49
C ILE A 112 -4.27 -15.07 -13.13
N LYS A 113 -5.59 -15.05 -12.95
CA LYS A 113 -6.26 -15.56 -11.76
C LYS A 113 -6.86 -16.92 -12.11
N THR A 114 -6.36 -17.97 -11.45
CA THR A 114 -6.98 -19.31 -11.54
C THR A 114 -7.96 -19.49 -10.38
N ARG A 115 -9.23 -19.74 -10.71
CA ARG A 115 -10.24 -20.14 -9.73
C ARG A 115 -10.18 -21.65 -9.58
N ASN A 116 -9.53 -22.16 -8.52
CA ASN A 116 -9.40 -23.58 -8.19
C ASN A 116 -8.83 -24.45 -9.34
N MET A 117 -8.49 -25.71 -9.07
CA MET A 117 -7.89 -26.62 -10.07
C MET A 117 -8.78 -26.95 -11.28
N ILE A 118 -10.06 -26.55 -11.29
CA ILE A 118 -11.06 -26.91 -12.31
C ILE A 118 -11.57 -25.67 -13.06
N GLY A 119 -11.27 -24.44 -12.58
CA GLY A 119 -11.79 -23.21 -13.19
C GLY A 119 -10.96 -22.76 -14.39
N LYS A 120 -11.62 -22.21 -15.41
CA LYS A 120 -10.95 -21.56 -16.53
C LYS A 120 -10.18 -20.32 -16.01
N PRO A 121 -8.97 -20.04 -16.50
CA PRO A 121 -8.18 -18.89 -16.05
C PRO A 121 -8.88 -17.58 -16.45
N GLU A 122 -8.73 -16.57 -15.58
CA GLU A 122 -9.18 -15.20 -15.85
C GLU A 122 -7.95 -14.32 -16.06
N ASN A 123 -7.90 -13.56 -17.15
CA ASN A 123 -6.84 -12.60 -17.42
C ASN A 123 -7.29 -11.22 -16.95
N LEU A 124 -6.51 -10.62 -16.08
CA LEU A 124 -6.75 -9.29 -15.54
C LEU A 124 -5.63 -8.35 -15.99
N ASP A 125 -6.02 -7.22 -16.56
CA ASP A 125 -5.12 -6.18 -17.02
C ASP A 125 -5.54 -4.85 -16.40
N TYR A 126 -4.56 -4.05 -15.93
CA TYR A 126 -4.87 -2.70 -15.48
C TYR A 126 -3.68 -1.75 -15.65
N PHE A 127 -3.97 -0.46 -15.74
CA PHE A 127 -2.98 0.61 -15.78
C PHE A 127 -3.60 1.95 -15.37
N LEU A 128 -2.75 2.86 -14.90
CA LEU A 128 -3.12 4.24 -14.60
C LEU A 128 -2.88 5.13 -15.83
N LEU A 129 -3.82 6.04 -16.07
CA LEU A 129 -3.74 7.07 -17.10
C LEU A 129 -3.92 8.43 -16.41
N GLY A 130 -3.03 9.37 -16.63
CA GLY A 130 -3.14 10.76 -16.19
C GLY A 130 -3.42 11.70 -17.36
N LEU A 131 -4.34 12.64 -17.13
CA LEU A 131 -4.70 13.70 -18.06
C LEU A 131 -4.53 15.03 -17.34
N LYS A 132 -3.55 15.83 -17.75
CA LYS A 132 -3.26 17.15 -17.18
C LYS A 132 -4.03 18.22 -17.97
N ASP A 133 -4.79 19.03 -17.25
CA ASP A 133 -5.47 20.18 -17.84
C ASP A 133 -4.43 21.28 -18.15
N SER A 134 -4.39 21.71 -19.40
CA SER A 134 -3.46 22.75 -19.86
C SER A 134 -3.73 24.13 -19.27
N ASN A 135 -4.95 24.39 -18.78
CA ASN A 135 -5.36 25.72 -18.30
C ASN A 135 -5.00 25.94 -16.82
N ASN A 136 -5.17 24.91 -16.00
CA ASN A 136 -5.02 25.01 -14.55
C ASN A 136 -4.00 24.04 -13.94
N GLY A 137 -3.44 23.14 -14.78
CA GLY A 137 -2.47 22.14 -14.33
C GLY A 137 -3.04 21.00 -13.49
N SER A 138 -4.37 20.97 -13.26
CA SER A 138 -4.98 19.86 -12.52
C SER A 138 -4.86 18.55 -13.26
N ILE A 139 -4.77 17.44 -12.52
CA ILE A 139 -4.60 16.12 -13.12
C ILE A 139 -5.80 15.24 -12.75
N LEU A 140 -6.44 14.72 -13.78
CA LEU A 140 -7.43 13.65 -13.65
C LEU A 140 -6.74 12.31 -13.90
N HIS A 141 -6.78 11.45 -12.92
CA HIS A 141 -6.29 10.08 -13.05
C HIS A 141 -7.44 9.13 -13.36
N LYS A 142 -7.17 8.16 -14.21
CA LYS A 142 -8.10 7.09 -14.58
C LYS A 142 -7.42 5.75 -14.40
N LEU A 143 -8.01 4.89 -13.59
CA LEU A 143 -7.61 3.49 -13.53
C LEU A 143 -8.41 2.73 -14.57
N ASN A 144 -7.73 2.19 -15.56
CA ASN A 144 -8.32 1.30 -16.56
C ASN A 144 -8.14 -0.14 -16.08
N PHE A 145 -9.22 -0.89 -16.05
CA PHE A 145 -9.23 -2.30 -15.65
C PHE A 145 -9.96 -3.12 -16.72
N SER A 146 -9.33 -4.19 -17.17
CA SER A 146 -9.91 -5.12 -18.14
C SER A 146 -9.84 -6.53 -17.59
N ILE A 147 -10.91 -7.27 -17.73
CA ILE A 147 -10.96 -8.69 -17.37
C ILE A 147 -11.48 -9.51 -18.52
N THR A 148 -10.74 -10.57 -18.87
CA THR A 148 -11.16 -11.60 -19.82
C THR A 148 -11.43 -12.91 -19.08
N TYR A 149 -12.61 -13.47 -19.27
CA TYR A 149 -13.08 -14.68 -18.59
C TYR A 149 -14.02 -15.49 -19.49
N THR A 150 -14.09 -16.79 -19.28
CA THR A 150 -15.05 -17.66 -19.96
C THR A 150 -16.27 -17.90 -19.06
N SER A 151 -17.47 -17.75 -19.57
CA SER A 151 -18.72 -17.95 -18.82
C SER A 151 -19.93 -18.14 -19.76
N ASP A 152 -21.03 -18.70 -19.21
CA ASP A 152 -22.36 -18.77 -19.85
C ASP A 152 -22.99 -17.37 -20.03
N LYS A 153 -22.63 -16.41 -19.18
CA LYS A 153 -23.20 -15.06 -19.17
C LYS A 153 -22.19 -14.02 -18.73
N LYS A 154 -22.33 -12.84 -19.28
CA LYS A 154 -21.59 -11.64 -18.85
C LYS A 154 -21.78 -11.35 -17.36
N ARG A 155 -20.76 -10.85 -16.70
CA ARG A 155 -20.77 -10.54 -15.27
C ARG A 155 -21.40 -9.20 -14.95
N ASN A 156 -21.28 -8.21 -15.85
CA ASN A 156 -21.79 -6.84 -15.70
C ASN A 156 -21.25 -6.19 -14.39
N TYR A 157 -19.95 -5.90 -14.37
CA TYR A 157 -19.36 -5.13 -13.28
C TYR A 157 -20.03 -3.77 -13.18
N SER A 158 -20.44 -3.35 -11.98
CA SER A 158 -21.29 -2.17 -11.75
C SER A 158 -20.75 -1.21 -10.72
N SER A 159 -19.79 -1.61 -9.90
CA SER A 159 -19.16 -0.75 -8.90
C SER A 159 -17.74 -1.18 -8.62
N ALA A 160 -16.97 -0.29 -8.01
CA ALA A 160 -15.72 -0.63 -7.35
C ALA A 160 -15.81 -0.26 -5.88
N SER A 161 -14.93 -0.83 -5.06
CA SER A 161 -14.76 -0.47 -3.67
C SER A 161 -13.30 -0.53 -3.26
N TYR A 162 -12.91 0.23 -2.25
CA TYR A 162 -11.58 0.15 -1.66
C TYR A 162 -11.68 0.15 -0.13
N CYS A 163 -10.63 -0.34 0.52
CA CYS A 163 -10.51 -0.39 1.96
C CYS A 163 -9.39 0.52 2.41
N ASP A 164 -9.66 1.33 3.44
CA ASP A 164 -8.67 2.23 4.04
C ASP A 164 -7.64 1.47 4.89
N ASN A 165 -7.97 0.26 5.35
CA ASN A 165 -7.10 -0.58 6.15
C ASN A 165 -6.75 -1.88 5.43
N TRP A 166 -5.45 -2.20 5.40
CA TRP A 166 -4.94 -3.44 4.83
C TRP A 166 -5.40 -4.68 5.61
N ASP A 167 -5.59 -4.58 6.93
CA ASP A 167 -5.87 -5.71 7.84
C ASP A 167 -7.34 -6.10 7.95
N GLY A 168 -8.24 -5.36 7.34
CA GLY A 168 -9.68 -5.66 7.32
C GLY A 168 -10.50 -4.50 6.77
N CYS A 169 -11.54 -4.84 6.00
CA CYS A 169 -12.53 -3.87 5.55
C CYS A 169 -13.70 -3.84 6.54
N ASP A 170 -13.67 -2.93 7.50
CA ASP A 170 -14.82 -2.68 8.36
C ASP A 170 -15.92 -1.88 7.62
N SER A 171 -15.51 -1.10 6.61
CA SER A 171 -16.42 -0.42 5.69
C SER A 171 -15.80 -0.35 4.29
N GLU A 172 -16.51 -0.85 3.28
CA GLU A 172 -16.12 -0.66 1.88
C GLU A 172 -16.52 0.73 1.40
N ASN A 173 -15.53 1.52 0.96
CA ASN A 173 -15.79 2.80 0.31
C ASN A 173 -16.18 2.54 -1.15
N LEU A 174 -17.44 2.77 -1.50
CA LEU A 174 -17.95 2.56 -2.86
C LEU A 174 -17.46 3.65 -3.81
N MET A 175 -17.16 3.24 -5.02
CA MET A 175 -16.70 4.08 -6.12
C MET A 175 -17.49 3.75 -7.39
N ASP A 176 -17.87 4.78 -8.13
CA ASP A 176 -18.55 4.60 -9.41
C ASP A 176 -17.55 4.22 -10.51
N ILE A 177 -17.93 3.23 -11.31
CA ILE A 177 -17.18 2.81 -12.48
C ILE A 177 -17.94 3.13 -13.77
N THR A 178 -17.18 3.35 -14.84
CA THR A 178 -17.72 3.45 -16.18
C THR A 178 -17.36 2.21 -16.97
N LEU A 179 -18.36 1.52 -17.52
CA LEU A 179 -18.13 0.45 -18.48
C LEU A 179 -17.71 1.08 -19.81
N VAL A 180 -16.49 0.79 -20.23
CA VAL A 180 -15.91 1.33 -21.49
C VAL A 180 -16.24 0.42 -22.66
N SER A 181 -16.10 -0.90 -22.47
CA SER A 181 -16.44 -1.88 -23.50
C SER A 181 -16.80 -3.22 -22.90
N LEU A 182 -17.64 -3.95 -23.65
CA LEU A 182 -17.97 -5.33 -23.40
C LEU A 182 -17.95 -6.06 -24.73
N THR A 183 -17.06 -7.03 -24.87
CA THR A 183 -16.98 -7.88 -26.07
C THR A 183 -17.17 -9.34 -25.69
N ALA A 184 -17.71 -10.12 -26.62
CA ALA A 184 -17.78 -11.57 -26.53
C ALA A 184 -17.09 -12.16 -27.75
N SER A 185 -16.28 -13.19 -27.52
CA SER A 185 -15.57 -13.91 -28.58
C SER A 185 -15.54 -15.41 -28.25
N SER A 186 -15.12 -16.23 -29.21
CA SER A 186 -14.90 -17.67 -29.01
C SER A 186 -16.10 -18.36 -28.34
N CYS A 187 -17.32 -18.05 -28.77
CA CYS A 187 -18.54 -18.66 -28.21
C CYS A 187 -18.69 -20.12 -28.64
N SER A 188 -18.96 -21.00 -27.68
CA SER A 188 -19.45 -22.38 -27.85
C SER A 188 -20.94 -22.45 -27.55
N SER A 189 -21.51 -23.65 -27.54
CA SER A 189 -22.94 -23.85 -27.17
C SER A 189 -23.28 -23.32 -25.78
N ASP A 190 -22.35 -23.40 -24.84
CA ASP A 190 -22.62 -23.16 -23.42
C ASP A 190 -21.87 -21.93 -22.85
N ASP A 191 -20.70 -21.55 -23.42
CA ASP A 191 -19.84 -20.51 -22.90
C ASP A 191 -19.29 -19.58 -24.00
N CYS A 192 -19.05 -18.31 -23.64
CA CYS A 192 -18.28 -17.35 -24.44
C CYS A 192 -17.09 -16.83 -23.65
N ASP A 193 -16.06 -16.39 -24.35
CA ASP A 193 -15.00 -15.57 -23.77
C ASP A 193 -15.46 -14.10 -23.78
N TYR A 194 -15.70 -13.57 -22.60
CA TYR A 194 -16.07 -12.17 -22.39
C TYR A 194 -14.86 -11.34 -22.00
N THR A 195 -14.76 -10.14 -22.57
CA THR A 195 -13.84 -9.09 -22.08
C THR A 195 -14.65 -7.88 -21.67
N GLU A 196 -14.59 -7.54 -20.39
CA GLU A 196 -15.19 -6.33 -19.83
C GLU A 196 -14.06 -5.34 -19.46
N THR A 197 -14.14 -4.14 -20.02
CA THR A 197 -13.19 -3.05 -19.71
C THR A 197 -13.93 -1.94 -18.98
N MET A 198 -13.43 -1.58 -17.82
CA MET A 198 -13.98 -0.56 -16.93
C MET A 198 -12.96 0.53 -16.67
N GLN A 199 -13.45 1.69 -16.32
CA GLN A 199 -12.67 2.85 -15.96
C GLN A 199 -13.17 3.45 -14.65
N LEU A 200 -12.23 3.82 -13.77
CA LEU A 200 -12.49 4.46 -12.50
C LEU A 200 -11.73 5.79 -12.45
N ASN A 201 -12.42 6.88 -12.15
CA ASN A 201 -11.78 8.19 -11.95
C ASN A 201 -11.23 8.28 -10.53
N LEU A 202 -9.99 8.75 -10.41
CA LEU A 202 -9.28 8.92 -9.13
C LEU A 202 -8.77 10.36 -9.06
N SER A 203 -8.89 10.99 -7.90
CA SER A 203 -8.27 12.31 -7.69
C SER A 203 -6.77 12.17 -7.42
N ASP A 204 -6.01 13.22 -7.70
CA ASP A 204 -4.58 13.28 -7.41
C ASP A 204 -4.34 13.13 -5.89
N ASP A 205 -5.12 13.84 -5.07
CA ASP A 205 -5.03 13.74 -3.60
C ASP A 205 -5.28 12.32 -3.10
N PHE A 206 -6.27 11.62 -3.65
CA PHE A 206 -6.55 10.23 -3.27
C PHE A 206 -5.37 9.30 -3.55
N LEU A 207 -4.72 9.43 -4.71
CA LEU A 207 -3.55 8.63 -5.04
C LEU A 207 -2.34 8.97 -4.16
N ARG A 208 -2.12 10.27 -3.84
CA ARG A 208 -1.01 10.72 -2.99
C ARG A 208 -1.17 10.28 -1.55
N VAL A 209 -2.37 10.30 -0.99
CA VAL A 209 -2.63 9.79 0.37
C VAL A 209 -2.28 8.30 0.46
N ASN A 210 -2.65 7.51 -0.55
CA ASN A 210 -2.40 6.07 -0.57
C ASN A 210 -1.01 5.67 -1.10
N MET A 211 -0.16 6.64 -1.44
CA MET A 211 1.13 6.40 -2.09
C MET A 211 2.11 5.58 -1.24
N LYS A 212 2.04 5.69 0.10
CA LYS A 212 2.97 4.99 1.03
C LYS A 212 2.60 3.54 1.24
N ASP A 213 1.30 3.27 1.36
CA ASP A 213 0.79 1.95 1.77
C ASP A 213 0.31 1.12 0.58
N GLY A 214 0.11 1.78 -0.57
CA GLY A 214 -0.51 1.19 -1.74
C GLY A 214 -2.03 1.24 -1.66
N LEU A 215 -2.68 0.73 -2.70
CA LEU A 215 -4.13 0.80 -2.85
C LEU A 215 -4.64 -0.52 -3.40
N SER A 216 -5.62 -1.11 -2.72
CA SER A 216 -6.36 -2.28 -3.20
C SER A 216 -7.77 -1.89 -3.59
N ILE A 217 -8.15 -2.20 -4.82
CA ILE A 217 -9.47 -1.89 -5.37
C ILE A 217 -10.15 -3.19 -5.81
N SER A 218 -11.38 -3.39 -5.36
CA SER A 218 -12.25 -4.49 -5.73
C SER A 218 -13.26 -4.02 -6.77
N PHE A 219 -13.33 -4.69 -7.92
CA PHE A 219 -14.37 -4.49 -8.92
C PHE A 219 -15.47 -5.50 -8.71
N ASN A 220 -16.71 -5.04 -8.55
CA ASN A 220 -17.81 -5.81 -8.06
C ASN A 220 -18.90 -6.02 -9.11
N SER A 221 -19.39 -7.25 -9.20
CA SER A 221 -20.59 -7.63 -9.92
C SER A 221 -21.44 -8.55 -9.03
N LYS A 222 -22.70 -8.85 -9.45
CA LYS A 222 -23.54 -9.84 -8.74
C LYS A 222 -22.94 -11.24 -8.72
N LYS A 223 -22.02 -11.56 -9.65
CA LYS A 223 -21.48 -12.91 -9.84
C LYS A 223 -20.00 -13.06 -9.48
N ALA A 224 -19.26 -11.95 -9.39
CA ALA A 224 -17.83 -11.98 -9.18
C ALA A 224 -17.31 -10.70 -8.52
N ASN A 225 -16.22 -10.87 -7.80
CA ASN A 225 -15.40 -9.79 -7.26
C ASN A 225 -13.95 -10.03 -7.72
N ASN A 226 -13.36 -9.01 -8.34
CA ASN A 226 -11.98 -9.05 -8.79
C ASN A 226 -11.19 -7.91 -8.17
N LYS A 227 -10.16 -8.27 -7.39
CA LYS A 227 -9.30 -7.35 -6.67
C LYS A 227 -8.02 -7.12 -7.46
N ILE A 228 -7.61 -5.86 -7.57
CA ILE A 228 -6.29 -5.44 -8.05
C ILE A 228 -5.53 -4.71 -6.94
N THR A 229 -4.22 -4.65 -7.06
CA THR A 229 -3.38 -3.94 -6.09
C THR A 229 -2.39 -3.03 -6.81
N LEU A 230 -2.50 -1.74 -6.53
CA LEU A 230 -1.49 -0.75 -6.85
C LEU A 230 -0.52 -0.67 -5.67
N THR A 231 0.65 -1.29 -5.81
CA THR A 231 1.65 -1.30 -4.74
C THR A 231 2.25 0.09 -4.52
N PRO A 232 2.91 0.36 -3.37
CA PRO A 232 3.59 1.63 -3.12
C PRO A 232 4.52 2.06 -4.26
N PHE A 233 5.32 1.15 -4.81
CA PHE A 233 6.24 1.50 -5.89
C PHE A 233 5.53 1.81 -7.22
N HIS A 234 4.36 1.21 -7.49
CA HIS A 234 3.53 1.56 -8.64
C HIS A 234 3.02 3.00 -8.53
N LEU A 235 2.46 3.37 -7.36
CA LEU A 235 1.93 4.71 -7.13
C LEU A 235 3.03 5.76 -7.10
N GLN A 236 4.12 5.51 -6.37
CA GLN A 236 5.25 6.44 -6.27
C GLN A 236 5.91 6.68 -7.64
N GLY A 237 6.19 5.60 -8.38
CA GLY A 237 6.80 5.70 -9.71
C GLY A 237 5.90 6.41 -10.73
N TYR A 238 4.59 6.16 -10.70
CA TYR A 238 3.63 6.83 -11.56
C TYR A 238 3.48 8.32 -11.20
N LEU A 239 3.29 8.63 -9.92
CA LEU A 239 3.08 10.00 -9.45
C LEU A 239 4.34 10.87 -9.53
N SER A 240 5.55 10.28 -9.56
CA SER A 240 6.79 11.04 -9.77
C SER A 240 6.86 11.71 -11.16
N ILE A 241 6.10 11.21 -12.13
CA ILE A 241 6.00 11.78 -13.50
C ILE A 241 4.85 12.77 -13.59
N ALA A 242 3.88 12.71 -12.68
CA ALA A 242 2.67 13.55 -12.68
C ALA A 242 2.91 14.98 -12.12
N ASN A 243 4.12 15.31 -11.69
CA ASN A 243 4.47 16.61 -11.10
C ASN A 243 4.68 17.71 -12.14
#